data_2a181d476806dc63fd6ab129774a98cc
#
_entry.id   2a181d476806dc63fd6ab129774a98cc
#
_cell.length_a   1.000
_cell.length_b   1.000
_cell.length_c   1.000
_cell.angle_alpha   90.00
_cell.angle_beta   90.00
_cell.angle_gamma   90.00
#
_symmetry.space_group_name_H-M   'P 1'
#
loop_
_entity.id
_entity.type
_entity.pdbx_description
1 polymer ?
#
loop_
_entity_poly.entity_id
_entity_poly.type
_entity_poly.pdbx_seq_one_letter_code
_entity_poly.pdbx_strand_id
1 'polypeptide(L)'
;MRDPETISVNDDDRMIPAWSMVVAAIAFVLVEYYFWLVMPQQQHDHAPPPLGLRIYFGISWGIVAALYFLMIGYVSRDAERRAMSVRFWMLLCFVMPGGIGAVLYFLLRQPVVSRCPACSTHVQNDFHFCPQCNYQLTANCGHCFRSVRSTDQFCTRCGHELAVDHMPARLRVLGE
;
A
#
# COMPACT_ATOMS: atom_id res chain seq x y z
N MET A 1 -26.84 -15.25 19.94
CA MET A 1 -26.19 -13.96 20.18
C MET A 1 -24.70 -14.21 20.00
N ARG A 2 -24.09 -13.79 18.89
CA ARG A 2 -22.64 -13.83 18.72
C ARG A 2 -22.13 -12.47 19.17
N ASP A 3 -21.20 -12.51 20.12
CA ASP A 3 -20.51 -11.30 20.58
C ASP A 3 -19.89 -10.57 19.38
N PRO A 4 -19.93 -9.23 19.33
CA PRO A 4 -19.19 -8.49 18.33
C PRO A 4 -17.70 -8.69 18.66
N GLU A 5 -17.08 -9.69 17.99
CA GLU A 5 -15.63 -9.82 17.98
C GLU A 5 -15.07 -8.46 17.60
N THR A 6 -14.38 -7.89 18.55
CA THR A 6 -13.51 -6.74 18.33
C THR A 6 -12.66 -7.07 17.13
N ILE A 7 -12.97 -6.40 16.00
CA ILE A 7 -12.15 -6.45 14.79
C ILE A 7 -10.78 -5.90 15.21
N SER A 8 -9.89 -6.80 15.61
CA SER A 8 -8.49 -6.46 15.69
C SER A 8 -8.08 -6.10 14.26
N VAL A 9 -7.92 -4.82 14.01
CA VAL A 9 -7.32 -4.32 12.77
C VAL A 9 -5.93 -4.92 12.74
N ASN A 10 -5.79 -6.07 12.09
CA ASN A 10 -4.52 -6.73 11.91
C ASN A 10 -3.57 -5.74 11.22
N ASP A 11 -2.34 -5.65 11.70
CA ASP A 11 -1.29 -4.77 11.13
C ASP A 11 -1.06 -5.05 9.64
N ASP A 12 -1.53 -6.20 9.13
CA ASP A 12 -1.54 -6.59 7.72
C ASP A 12 -2.45 -5.73 6.82
N ASP A 13 -3.52 -5.14 7.38
CA ASP A 13 -4.44 -4.29 6.61
C ASP A 13 -3.94 -2.85 6.46
N ARG A 14 -2.95 -2.45 7.26
CA ARG A 14 -2.39 -1.10 7.21
C ARG A 14 -1.52 -0.93 5.98
N MET A 15 -1.77 0.15 5.23
CA MET A 15 -0.93 0.55 4.08
C MET A 15 0.49 0.96 4.48
N ILE A 16 0.65 1.48 5.70
CA ILE A 16 1.92 1.94 6.26
C ILE A 16 2.26 1.04 7.44
N PRO A 17 3.36 0.28 7.41
CA PRO A 17 3.75 -0.59 8.51
C PRO A 17 4.19 0.23 9.74
N ALA A 18 3.92 -0.27 10.94
CA ALA A 18 4.24 0.42 12.18
C ALA A 18 5.74 0.73 12.33
N TRP A 19 6.62 -0.16 11.83
CA TRP A 19 8.07 0.06 11.87
C TRP A 19 8.51 1.33 11.13
N SER A 20 7.87 1.65 9.98
CA SER A 20 8.24 2.85 9.21
C SER A 20 7.80 4.14 9.91
N MET A 21 6.71 4.10 10.67
CA MET A 21 6.28 5.22 11.51
C MET A 21 7.31 5.49 12.62
N VAL A 22 7.81 4.43 13.27
CA VAL A 22 8.83 4.55 14.32
C VAL A 22 10.14 5.10 13.73
N VAL A 23 10.59 4.54 12.60
CA VAL A 23 11.82 5.00 11.92
C VAL A 23 11.66 6.45 11.44
N ALA A 24 10.51 6.84 10.91
CA ALA A 24 10.25 8.22 10.50
C ALA A 24 10.30 9.19 11.69
N ALA A 25 9.73 8.81 12.84
CA ALA A 25 9.80 9.62 14.05
C ALA A 25 11.26 9.75 14.56
N ILE A 26 12.01 8.67 14.57
CA ILE A 26 13.45 8.69 14.93
C ILE A 26 14.22 9.59 13.97
N ALA A 27 14.02 9.46 12.67
CA ALA A 27 14.69 10.27 11.66
C ALA A 27 14.39 11.77 11.85
N PHE A 28 13.14 12.12 12.11
CA PHE A 28 12.75 13.49 12.43
C PHE A 28 13.51 14.03 13.64
N VAL A 29 13.52 13.29 14.75
CA VAL A 29 14.21 13.68 15.98
C VAL A 29 15.72 13.82 15.77
N LEU A 30 16.33 12.93 14.99
CA LEU A 30 17.77 13.01 14.68
C LEU A 30 18.12 14.24 13.85
N VAL A 31 17.28 14.61 12.89
CA VAL A 31 17.47 15.84 12.11
C VAL A 31 17.35 17.07 13.00
N GLU A 32 16.33 17.12 13.86
CA GLU A 32 16.18 18.22 14.83
C GLU A 32 17.38 18.30 15.77
N TYR A 33 17.83 17.15 16.32
CA TYR A 33 19.02 17.07 17.16
C TYR A 33 20.25 17.66 16.44
N TYR A 34 20.46 17.31 15.16
CA TYR A 34 21.57 17.84 14.37
C TYR A 34 21.52 19.37 14.23
N PHE A 35 20.37 19.92 13.85
CA PHE A 35 20.21 21.37 13.65
C PHE A 35 20.31 22.18 14.96
N TRP A 36 19.88 21.59 16.08
CA TRP A 36 19.88 22.28 17.37
C TRP A 36 21.19 22.17 18.14
N LEU A 37 21.85 21.03 18.10
CA LEU A 37 23.02 20.74 18.97
C LEU A 37 24.33 20.62 18.17
N VAL A 38 24.33 19.96 17.02
CA VAL A 38 25.56 19.66 16.28
C VAL A 38 25.99 20.83 15.39
N MET A 39 25.07 21.36 14.61
CA MET A 39 25.35 22.43 13.64
C MET A 39 25.97 23.69 14.30
N PRO A 40 25.46 24.21 15.44
CA PRO A 40 26.05 25.39 16.09
C PRO A 40 27.47 25.17 16.60
N GLN A 41 27.81 23.93 16.99
CA GLN A 41 29.13 23.61 17.49
C GLN A 41 30.21 23.52 16.40
N GLN A 42 29.80 23.19 15.16
CA GLN A 42 30.71 23.07 14.03
C GLN A 42 31.08 24.43 13.41
N GLN A 43 30.32 25.48 13.67
CA GLN A 43 30.55 26.83 13.13
C GLN A 43 31.36 27.71 14.10
N HIS A 44 32.59 27.30 14.41
CA HIS A 44 33.45 28.09 15.33
C HIS A 44 33.89 29.43 14.76
N ASP A 45 33.98 29.58 13.42
CA ASP A 45 34.53 30.80 12.77
C ASP A 45 33.46 31.73 12.18
N HIS A 46 32.18 31.33 12.19
CA HIS A 46 31.10 32.15 11.64
C HIS A 46 29.98 32.33 12.65
N ALA A 47 29.33 33.49 12.64
CA ALA A 47 28.14 33.73 13.46
C ALA A 47 27.06 32.67 13.16
N PRO A 48 26.45 32.03 14.18
CA PRO A 48 25.41 31.04 13.97
C PRO A 48 24.24 31.66 13.20
N PRO A 49 23.59 30.90 12.31
CA PRO A 49 22.44 31.41 11.55
C PRO A 49 21.33 31.87 12.50
N PRO A 50 20.57 32.89 12.11
CA PRO A 50 19.51 33.43 12.95
C PRO A 50 18.51 32.35 13.33
N LEU A 51 17.97 32.43 14.55
CA LEU A 51 17.08 31.42 15.13
C LEU A 51 15.93 30.99 14.19
N GLY A 52 15.34 31.96 13.47
CA GLY A 52 14.25 31.68 12.53
C GLY A 52 14.66 30.74 11.37
N LEU A 53 15.87 30.92 10.82
CA LEU A 53 16.38 30.03 9.76
C LEU A 53 16.67 28.62 10.29
N ARG A 54 17.19 28.50 11.50
CA ARG A 54 17.45 27.20 12.14
C ARG A 54 16.14 26.41 12.35
N ILE A 55 15.11 27.09 12.87
CA ILE A 55 13.78 26.49 13.03
C ILE A 55 13.24 26.05 11.67
N TYR A 56 13.28 26.92 10.68
CA TYR A 56 12.77 26.63 9.34
C TYR A 56 13.48 25.43 8.70
N PHE A 57 14.80 25.39 8.71
CA PHE A 57 15.55 24.26 8.12
C PHE A 57 15.41 22.98 8.93
N GLY A 58 15.43 23.03 10.25
CA GLY A 58 15.22 21.86 11.10
C GLY A 58 13.89 21.20 10.79
N ILE A 59 12.80 21.93 10.93
CA ILE A 59 11.47 21.41 10.68
C ILE A 59 11.30 20.92 9.22
N SER A 60 11.78 21.70 8.25
CA SER A 60 11.62 21.32 6.83
C SER A 60 12.37 20.03 6.50
N TRP A 61 13.64 19.91 6.91
CA TRP A 61 14.43 18.70 6.67
C TRP A 61 13.96 17.52 7.52
N GLY A 62 13.48 17.77 8.74
CA GLY A 62 12.86 16.74 9.59
C GLY A 62 11.63 16.14 8.95
N ILE A 63 10.73 16.99 8.41
CA ILE A 63 9.54 16.53 7.68
C ILE A 63 9.93 15.75 6.43
N VAL A 64 10.89 16.25 5.63
CA VAL A 64 11.37 15.55 4.43
C VAL A 64 11.93 14.18 4.77
N ALA A 65 12.75 14.06 5.81
CA ALA A 65 13.30 12.80 6.28
C ALA A 65 12.19 11.83 6.74
N ALA A 66 11.22 12.30 7.52
CA ALA A 66 10.10 11.49 7.98
C ALA A 66 9.25 10.98 6.82
N LEU A 67 8.89 11.85 5.88
CA LEU A 67 8.12 11.48 4.69
C LEU A 67 8.85 10.47 3.82
N TYR A 68 10.18 10.59 3.71
CA TYR A 68 11.00 9.64 2.97
C TYR A 68 10.92 8.23 3.55
N PHE A 69 11.04 8.07 4.87
CA PHE A 69 10.93 6.76 5.51
C PHE A 69 9.50 6.20 5.48
N LEU A 70 8.48 7.05 5.60
CA LEU A 70 7.08 6.63 5.42
C LEU A 70 6.83 6.13 3.99
N MET A 71 7.41 6.78 2.99
CA MET A 71 7.33 6.37 1.59
C MET A 71 7.99 5.01 1.35
N ILE A 72 9.16 4.76 1.94
CA ILE A 72 9.83 3.44 1.88
C ILE A 72 8.91 2.38 2.51
N GLY A 73 8.30 2.68 3.66
CA GLY A 73 7.34 1.80 4.30
C GLY A 73 6.13 1.49 3.41
N TYR A 74 5.58 2.50 2.75
CA TYR A 74 4.49 2.33 1.80
C TYR A 74 4.91 1.44 0.62
N VAL A 75 6.06 1.71 -0.01
CA VAL A 75 6.59 0.92 -1.14
C VAL A 75 6.78 -0.54 -0.74
N SER A 76 7.24 -0.82 0.49
CA SER A 76 7.43 -2.19 0.96
C SER A 76 6.12 -2.99 0.97
N ARG A 77 5.02 -2.40 1.44
CA ARG A 77 3.70 -3.04 1.48
C ARG A 77 3.03 -3.13 0.10
N ASP A 78 3.13 -2.05 -0.68
CA ASP A 78 2.53 -2.03 -2.03
C ASP A 78 3.23 -3.02 -2.98
N ALA A 79 4.55 -3.16 -2.89
CA ALA A 79 5.32 -4.15 -3.67
C ALA A 79 4.92 -5.59 -3.32
N GLU A 80 4.68 -5.90 -2.05
CA GLU A 80 4.21 -7.21 -1.61
C GLU A 80 2.83 -7.55 -2.20
N ARG A 81 1.89 -6.59 -2.18
CA ARG A 81 0.54 -6.74 -2.76
C ARG A 81 0.55 -6.94 -4.28
N ARG A 82 1.64 -6.56 -4.95
CA ARG A 82 1.83 -6.70 -6.40
C ARG A 82 2.69 -7.89 -6.78
N ALA A 83 3.04 -8.76 -5.82
CA ALA A 83 3.96 -9.88 -5.98
C ALA A 83 5.33 -9.46 -6.57
N MET A 84 5.75 -8.22 -6.30
CA MET A 84 7.04 -7.69 -6.73
C MET A 84 8.10 -7.96 -5.66
N SER A 85 9.39 -7.99 -6.06
CA SER A 85 10.49 -8.18 -5.13
C SER A 85 10.66 -6.97 -4.19
N VAL A 86 10.14 -7.08 -2.97
CA VAL A 86 10.20 -6.03 -1.95
C VAL A 86 11.65 -5.60 -1.67
N ARG A 87 12.58 -6.57 -1.55
CA ARG A 87 13.99 -6.29 -1.26
C ARG A 87 14.65 -5.43 -2.32
N PHE A 88 14.39 -5.74 -3.60
CA PHE A 88 14.93 -4.99 -4.73
C PHE A 88 14.42 -3.55 -4.72
N TRP A 89 13.12 -3.35 -4.55
CA TRP A 89 12.53 -2.02 -4.58
C TRP A 89 12.89 -1.17 -3.37
N MET A 90 12.99 -1.78 -2.19
CA MET A 90 13.47 -1.08 -1.00
C MET A 90 14.94 -0.64 -1.15
N LEU A 91 15.80 -1.54 -1.68
CA LEU A 91 17.20 -1.21 -1.96
C LEU A 91 17.30 -0.06 -2.98
N LEU A 92 16.52 -0.12 -4.05
CA LEU A 92 16.50 0.92 -5.08
C LEU A 92 16.07 2.28 -4.50
N CYS A 93 15.01 2.31 -3.68
CA CYS A 93 14.57 3.52 -3.01
C CYS A 93 15.64 4.07 -2.06
N PHE A 94 16.39 3.20 -1.38
CA PHE A 94 17.41 3.62 -0.42
C PHE A 94 18.68 4.13 -1.11
N VAL A 95 19.15 3.46 -2.18
CA VAL A 95 20.40 3.80 -2.89
C VAL A 95 20.25 5.02 -3.77
N MET A 96 19.06 5.24 -4.38
CA MET A 96 18.80 6.40 -5.23
C MET A 96 18.33 7.60 -4.41
N PRO A 97 19.20 8.62 -4.23
CA PRO A 97 18.86 9.81 -3.44
C PRO A 97 17.75 10.62 -4.09
N GLY A 98 17.09 11.46 -3.27
CA GLY A 98 16.09 12.42 -3.78
C GLY A 98 14.75 11.82 -4.21
N GLY A 99 14.44 10.57 -3.85
CA GLY A 99 13.15 9.95 -4.16
C GLY A 99 13.03 9.38 -5.57
N ILE A 100 14.10 9.41 -6.37
CA ILE A 100 14.11 8.86 -7.75
C ILE A 100 13.71 7.39 -7.75
N GLY A 101 14.19 6.60 -6.77
CA GLY A 101 13.83 5.20 -6.64
C GLY A 101 12.32 4.97 -6.47
N ALA A 102 11.65 5.86 -5.72
CA ALA A 102 10.20 5.81 -5.57
C ALA A 102 9.47 6.23 -6.85
N VAL A 103 9.94 7.25 -7.54
CA VAL A 103 9.38 7.65 -8.84
C VAL A 103 9.45 6.47 -9.82
N LEU A 104 10.61 5.81 -9.93
CA LEU A 104 10.77 4.61 -10.76
C LEU A 104 9.83 3.49 -10.31
N TYR A 105 9.65 3.28 -9.01
CA TYR A 105 8.69 2.31 -8.50
C TYR A 105 7.27 2.60 -9.01
N PHE A 106 6.79 3.85 -8.87
CA PHE A 106 5.44 4.22 -9.29
C PHE A 106 5.23 4.14 -10.81
N LEU A 107 6.27 4.36 -11.60
CA LEU A 107 6.22 4.22 -13.06
C LEU A 107 6.22 2.76 -13.51
N LEU A 108 6.94 1.89 -12.81
CA LEU A 108 7.15 0.49 -13.22
C LEU A 108 6.32 -0.51 -12.41
N ARG A 109 5.48 -0.05 -11.47
CA ARG A 109 4.68 -0.93 -10.63
C ARG A 109 3.67 -1.73 -11.44
N GLN A 110 3.57 -3.02 -11.12
CA GLN A 110 2.60 -3.92 -11.73
C GLN A 110 1.19 -3.74 -11.12
N PRO A 111 0.12 -4.13 -11.83
CA PRO A 111 -1.23 -4.16 -11.24
C PRO A 111 -1.28 -5.05 -10.00
N VAL A 112 -2.21 -4.72 -9.10
CA VAL A 112 -2.43 -5.52 -7.88
C VAL A 112 -2.91 -6.91 -8.28
N VAL A 113 -2.33 -7.94 -7.67
CA VAL A 113 -2.68 -9.33 -7.91
C VAL A 113 -3.47 -9.89 -6.73
N SER A 114 -4.41 -10.78 -7.02
CA SER A 114 -5.12 -11.59 -6.04
C SER A 114 -4.72 -13.06 -6.15
N ARG A 115 -5.06 -13.87 -5.15
CA ARG A 115 -4.85 -15.32 -5.23
C ARG A 115 -6.14 -16.02 -5.68
N CYS A 116 -6.01 -16.93 -6.63
CA CYS A 116 -7.11 -17.79 -7.00
C CYS A 116 -7.54 -18.66 -5.81
N PRO A 117 -8.84 -18.69 -5.43
CA PRO A 117 -9.31 -19.49 -4.30
C PRO A 117 -9.20 -21.01 -4.53
N ALA A 118 -9.15 -21.46 -5.79
CA ALA A 118 -9.09 -22.89 -6.11
C ALA A 118 -7.65 -23.43 -6.19
N CYS A 119 -6.69 -22.69 -6.76
CA CYS A 119 -5.34 -23.18 -7.00
C CYS A 119 -4.23 -22.29 -6.39
N SER A 120 -4.60 -21.20 -5.70
CA SER A 120 -3.70 -20.24 -5.06
C SER A 120 -2.72 -19.51 -6.01
N THR A 121 -2.84 -19.68 -7.32
CA THR A 121 -2.04 -18.97 -8.32
C THR A 121 -2.35 -17.47 -8.28
N HIS A 122 -1.31 -16.64 -8.47
CA HIS A 122 -1.48 -15.20 -8.57
C HIS A 122 -2.20 -14.83 -9.88
N VAL A 123 -3.30 -14.09 -9.78
CA VAL A 123 -4.12 -13.66 -10.90
C VAL A 123 -4.36 -12.15 -10.81
N GLN A 124 -4.46 -11.49 -11.94
CA GLN A 124 -4.81 -10.07 -11.98
C GLN A 124 -6.30 -9.89 -11.67
N ASN A 125 -6.65 -8.75 -11.07
CA ASN A 125 -8.03 -8.50 -10.64
C ASN A 125 -9.03 -8.31 -11.79
N ASP A 126 -8.53 -8.13 -13.02
CA ASP A 126 -9.31 -8.00 -14.25
C ASP A 126 -9.60 -9.36 -14.93
N PHE A 127 -9.00 -10.46 -14.44
CA PHE A 127 -9.24 -11.78 -15.01
C PHE A 127 -10.61 -12.31 -14.62
N HIS A 128 -11.37 -12.77 -15.62
CA HIS A 128 -12.66 -13.43 -15.42
C HIS A 128 -12.50 -14.89 -15.01
N PHE A 129 -11.47 -15.55 -15.51
CA PHE A 129 -11.16 -16.95 -15.23
C PHE A 129 -9.69 -17.08 -14.85
N CYS A 130 -9.40 -18.03 -13.96
CA CYS A 130 -8.02 -18.38 -13.62
C CYS A 130 -7.35 -19.08 -14.80
N PRO A 131 -6.19 -18.62 -15.29
CA PRO A 131 -5.51 -19.25 -16.42
C PRO A 131 -4.97 -20.65 -16.09
N GLN A 132 -4.79 -20.97 -14.80
CA GLN A 132 -4.22 -22.24 -14.36
C GLN A 132 -5.29 -23.34 -14.16
N CYS A 133 -6.43 -23.01 -13.52
CA CYS A 133 -7.44 -24.01 -13.16
C CYS A 133 -8.82 -23.73 -13.74
N ASN A 134 -8.95 -22.70 -14.58
CA ASN A 134 -10.22 -22.27 -15.21
C ASN A 134 -11.35 -21.91 -14.20
N TYR A 135 -11.00 -21.68 -12.93
CA TYR A 135 -11.94 -21.25 -11.92
C TYR A 135 -12.48 -19.84 -12.27
N GLN A 136 -13.79 -19.66 -12.19
CA GLN A 136 -14.42 -18.35 -12.44
C GLN A 136 -14.15 -17.39 -11.28
N LEU A 137 -13.41 -16.31 -11.56
CA LEU A 137 -12.97 -15.32 -10.57
C LEU A 137 -13.98 -14.20 -10.34
N THR A 138 -14.77 -13.88 -11.37
CA THR A 138 -15.78 -12.81 -11.32
C THR A 138 -17.17 -13.38 -11.54
N ALA A 139 -18.17 -12.87 -10.80
CA ALA A 139 -19.57 -13.14 -11.09
C ALA A 139 -20.03 -12.33 -12.31
N ASN A 140 -20.96 -12.87 -13.08
CA ASN A 140 -21.59 -12.17 -14.21
C ASN A 140 -23.06 -11.91 -13.90
N CYS A 141 -23.56 -10.75 -14.33
CA CYS A 141 -25.00 -10.45 -14.27
C CYS A 141 -25.78 -11.41 -15.21
N GLY A 142 -26.80 -12.07 -14.68
CA GLY A 142 -27.63 -13.00 -15.46
C GLY A 142 -28.39 -12.35 -16.61
N HIS A 143 -28.64 -11.04 -16.56
CA HIS A 143 -29.40 -10.32 -17.58
C HIS A 143 -28.54 -9.74 -18.71
N CYS A 144 -27.38 -9.09 -18.39
CA CYS A 144 -26.56 -8.43 -19.40
C CYS A 144 -25.16 -9.04 -19.57
N PHE A 145 -24.85 -10.10 -18.86
CA PHE A 145 -23.60 -10.87 -18.88
C PHE A 145 -22.33 -10.06 -18.59
N ARG A 146 -22.48 -8.84 -18.05
CA ARG A 146 -21.34 -8.04 -17.61
C ARG A 146 -20.82 -8.56 -16.28
N SER A 147 -19.49 -8.53 -16.11
CA SER A 147 -18.85 -8.85 -14.83
C SER A 147 -19.27 -7.87 -13.75
N VAL A 148 -19.64 -8.40 -12.60
CA VAL A 148 -20.06 -7.68 -11.40
C VAL A 148 -19.24 -8.16 -10.22
N ARG A 149 -19.14 -7.35 -9.18
CA ARG A 149 -18.48 -7.76 -7.94
C ARG A 149 -19.43 -8.65 -7.14
N SER A 150 -18.87 -9.59 -6.40
CA SER A 150 -19.68 -10.46 -5.50
C SER A 150 -20.38 -9.70 -4.37
N THR A 151 -20.01 -8.45 -4.13
CA THR A 151 -20.59 -7.55 -3.11
C THR A 151 -21.69 -6.66 -3.66
N ASP A 152 -21.85 -6.57 -5.00
CA ASP A 152 -22.83 -5.70 -5.62
C ASP A 152 -24.24 -6.29 -5.47
N GLN A 153 -25.21 -5.48 -5.08
CA GLN A 153 -26.62 -5.87 -5.00
C GLN A 153 -27.33 -5.68 -6.34
N PHE A 154 -26.92 -4.69 -7.10
CA PHE A 154 -27.50 -4.36 -8.41
C PHE A 154 -26.41 -4.25 -9.47
N CYS A 155 -26.73 -4.69 -10.69
CA CYS A 155 -25.83 -4.55 -11.83
C CYS A 155 -25.65 -3.06 -12.19
N THR A 156 -24.41 -2.57 -12.18
CA THR A 156 -24.08 -1.19 -12.49
C THR A 156 -24.40 -0.76 -13.93
N ARG A 157 -24.67 -1.71 -14.83
CA ARG A 157 -25.00 -1.44 -16.24
C ARG A 157 -26.49 -1.45 -16.54
N CYS A 158 -27.23 -2.46 -16.06
CA CYS A 158 -28.63 -2.67 -16.41
C CYS A 158 -29.58 -2.53 -15.23
N GLY A 159 -29.10 -2.28 -14.01
CA GLY A 159 -29.92 -2.15 -12.81
C GLY A 159 -30.57 -3.45 -12.32
N HIS A 160 -30.24 -4.60 -12.95
CA HIS A 160 -30.79 -5.88 -12.55
C HIS A 160 -30.34 -6.24 -11.12
N GLU A 161 -31.26 -6.76 -10.32
CA GLU A 161 -30.99 -7.23 -8.96
C GLU A 161 -30.27 -8.57 -8.99
N LEU A 162 -29.00 -8.55 -8.54
CA LEU A 162 -28.10 -9.72 -8.62
C LEU A 162 -28.44 -10.81 -7.59
N ALA A 163 -29.20 -10.47 -6.55
CA ALA A 163 -29.68 -11.43 -5.56
C ALA A 163 -30.72 -12.41 -6.13
N VAL A 164 -31.41 -12.02 -7.18
CA VAL A 164 -32.41 -12.87 -7.89
C VAL A 164 -31.74 -13.83 -8.87
N ASP A 165 -30.56 -13.48 -9.34
CA ASP A 165 -29.77 -14.39 -10.17
C ASP A 165 -29.33 -15.58 -9.30
N HIS A 166 -29.73 -16.78 -9.72
CA HIS A 166 -29.33 -18.01 -9.06
C HIS A 166 -27.83 -17.97 -8.76
N MET A 167 -27.50 -18.14 -7.49
CA MET A 167 -26.19 -18.21 -6.84
C MET A 167 -25.00 -18.12 -7.82
N PRO A 168 -24.21 -17.08 -7.81
CA PRO A 168 -23.05 -16.97 -8.71
C PRO A 168 -22.24 -18.25 -8.63
N ALA A 169 -21.71 -18.72 -9.77
CA ALA A 169 -21.02 -20.00 -9.91
C ALA A 169 -19.97 -20.29 -8.82
N ARG A 170 -19.48 -19.24 -8.19
CA ARG A 170 -18.58 -19.23 -7.04
C ARG A 170 -19.15 -19.90 -5.79
N LEU A 171 -20.44 -19.79 -5.55
CA LEU A 171 -21.08 -20.35 -4.35
C LEU A 171 -21.65 -21.75 -4.60
N ARG A 172 -21.79 -22.17 -5.86
CA ARG A 172 -22.23 -23.55 -6.21
C ARG A 172 -21.20 -24.60 -5.82
N VAL A 173 -19.91 -24.25 -5.79
CA VAL A 173 -18.81 -25.20 -5.45
C VAL A 173 -18.64 -25.38 -3.94
N LEU A 174 -19.21 -24.47 -3.12
CA LEU A 174 -19.10 -24.55 -1.66
C LEU A 174 -20.35 -25.17 -0.99
N GLY A 175 -21.32 -25.61 -1.76
CA GLY A 175 -22.63 -26.14 -1.29
C GLY A 175 -22.89 -27.62 -1.63
N GLU A 176 -21.87 -28.36 -2.14
CA GLU A 176 -21.95 -29.83 -2.31
C GLU A 176 -21.09 -30.54 -1.27
#